data_5732a3bd230753b36c4ef21d9bf67b2c
#
_entry.id   5732a3bd230753b36c4ef21d9bf67b2c
#
_cell.length_a   1.000
_cell.length_b   1.000
_cell.length_c   1.000
_cell.angle_alpha   90.00
_cell.angle_beta   90.00
_cell.angle_gamma   90.00
#
_symmetry.space_group_name_H-M   'P 1'
#
loop_
_entity.id
_entity.type
_entity.pdbx_description
1 polymer ?
#
loop_
_entity_poly.entity_id
_entity_poly.type
_entity_poly.pdbx_seq_one_letter_code
_entity_poly.pdbx_strand_id
1 'polypeptide(L)'
;MSVKFPLSKFITITGVSGSGKSTLINETLYGATNNRIYEKIIKTLPYEDIKGIENIDKVINIDQSPIGRTPRSNPATYVGLFTPIREWFANLPEAKVKGFKPGRFSFNVKGGRCESCEGDGLKKIEMHFLAPVYVKCEVCNGRRYNKETLSIQYNKKNINDILSMTVDDAEEFFINNPQVYSKLKTLKDVGLGYISIGQSATTLSGGEAQRIKLSKELSKRQTGKTLYILDEPTTGLHFDDIKKLLEILHKLVSYGNTVIVIEHNLDVINTSDWIIDLGPEGGEKGGNILFEGKPQDLIKNKNNQTGIYLKKYQESLALSTAS
;
A
#
# COMPACT_ATOMS: atom_id res chain seq x y z
N MET A 1 27.70 -11.73 -8.30
CA MET A 1 26.43 -12.53 -8.33
C MET A 1 25.67 -12.16 -9.61
N SER A 2 25.13 -13.12 -10.35
CA SER A 2 24.24 -12.88 -11.51
C SER A 2 22.87 -13.45 -11.20
N VAL A 3 21.80 -12.69 -11.45
CA VAL A 3 20.43 -13.06 -11.11
C VAL A 3 19.47 -12.69 -12.26
N LYS A 4 18.46 -13.53 -12.52
CA LYS A 4 17.47 -13.32 -13.57
C LYS A 4 16.09 -13.04 -12.98
N PHE A 5 15.46 -11.99 -13.47
CA PHE A 5 14.06 -11.62 -13.12
C PHE A 5 13.20 -11.79 -14.37
N PRO A 6 12.50 -12.92 -14.54
CA PRO A 6 11.61 -13.11 -15.70
C PRO A 6 10.48 -12.07 -15.68
N LEU A 7 10.31 -11.35 -16.79
CA LEU A 7 9.26 -10.32 -16.90
C LEU A 7 7.87 -10.95 -17.02
N SER A 8 6.83 -10.15 -16.68
CA SER A 8 5.42 -10.58 -16.68
C SER A 8 5.17 -11.79 -15.78
N LYS A 9 5.85 -11.84 -14.64
CA LYS A 9 5.80 -12.92 -13.66
C LYS A 9 5.61 -12.39 -12.24
N PHE A 10 5.03 -13.24 -11.39
CA PHE A 10 5.01 -13.07 -9.94
C PHE A 10 6.27 -13.71 -9.35
N ILE A 11 7.19 -12.90 -8.87
CA ILE A 11 8.51 -13.31 -8.39
C ILE A 11 8.58 -13.11 -6.90
N THR A 12 8.94 -14.15 -6.14
CA THR A 12 9.18 -14.04 -4.71
C THR A 12 10.66 -14.13 -4.41
N ILE A 13 11.17 -13.16 -3.63
CA ILE A 13 12.50 -13.14 -3.08
C ILE A 13 12.42 -13.63 -1.65
N THR A 14 13.04 -14.75 -1.36
CA THR A 14 13.01 -15.37 -0.03
C THR A 14 14.43 -15.66 0.49
N GLY A 15 14.53 -16.21 1.68
CA GLY A 15 15.79 -16.48 2.36
C GLY A 15 15.83 -15.94 3.79
N VAL A 16 16.83 -16.29 4.56
CA VAL A 16 16.96 -15.91 5.96
C VAL A 16 17.07 -14.40 6.15
N SER A 17 16.74 -13.91 7.34
CA SER A 17 16.91 -12.49 7.67
C SER A 17 18.38 -12.08 7.53
N GLY A 18 18.63 -10.90 6.93
CA GLY A 18 19.99 -10.42 6.68
C GLY A 18 20.72 -11.08 5.50
N SER A 19 20.07 -11.96 4.71
CA SER A 19 20.70 -12.62 3.55
C SER A 19 20.92 -11.73 2.32
N GLY A 20 20.55 -10.43 2.40
CA GLY A 20 20.78 -9.47 1.33
C GLY A 20 19.58 -9.23 0.39
N LYS A 21 18.36 -9.69 0.74
CA LYS A 21 17.16 -9.51 -0.08
C LYS A 21 16.87 -8.04 -0.39
N SER A 22 16.78 -7.20 0.65
CA SER A 22 16.50 -5.77 0.49
C SER A 22 17.66 -5.04 -0.20
N THR A 23 18.89 -5.48 0.03
CA THR A 23 20.10 -4.97 -0.65
C THR A 23 20.03 -5.23 -2.16
N LEU A 24 19.68 -6.45 -2.56
CA LEU A 24 19.52 -6.81 -3.97
C LEU A 24 18.37 -6.05 -4.63
N ILE A 25 17.21 -6.01 -3.99
CA ILE A 25 15.98 -5.50 -4.60
C ILE A 25 15.83 -3.99 -4.43
N ASN A 26 15.88 -3.49 -3.18
CA ASN A 26 15.60 -2.07 -2.91
C ASN A 26 16.81 -1.17 -3.21
N GLU A 27 18.02 -1.60 -2.82
CA GLU A 27 19.21 -0.76 -2.95
C GLU A 27 19.90 -0.91 -4.31
N THR A 28 19.75 -2.05 -4.99
CA THR A 28 20.40 -2.29 -6.29
C THR A 28 19.38 -2.24 -7.43
N LEU A 29 18.46 -3.20 -7.54
CA LEU A 29 17.56 -3.34 -8.68
C LEU A 29 16.63 -2.12 -8.84
N TYR A 30 15.95 -1.71 -7.76
CA TYR A 30 15.05 -0.55 -7.80
C TYR A 30 15.79 0.73 -8.18
N GLY A 31 16.92 1.01 -7.52
CA GLY A 31 17.70 2.20 -7.80
C GLY A 31 18.23 2.23 -9.23
N ALA A 32 18.83 1.13 -9.71
CA ALA A 32 19.35 1.01 -11.07
C ALA A 32 18.26 1.18 -12.14
N THR A 33 17.11 0.50 -11.94
CA THR A 33 15.97 0.61 -12.85
C THR A 33 15.38 2.02 -12.85
N ASN A 34 15.22 2.63 -11.67
CA ASN A 34 14.70 3.99 -11.52
C ASN A 34 15.60 5.02 -12.21
N ASN A 35 16.93 4.91 -12.01
CA ASN A 35 17.90 5.80 -12.64
C ASN A 35 17.85 5.71 -14.17
N ARG A 36 17.69 4.48 -14.71
CA ARG A 36 17.66 4.27 -16.16
C ARG A 36 16.37 4.74 -16.80
N ILE A 37 15.21 4.50 -16.15
CA ILE A 37 13.88 4.87 -16.70
C ILE A 37 13.62 6.37 -16.58
N TYR A 38 13.95 6.97 -15.44
CA TYR A 38 13.57 8.37 -15.14
C TYR A 38 14.72 9.36 -15.23
N GLU A 39 15.90 8.92 -15.67
CA GLU A 39 17.11 9.75 -15.75
C GLU A 39 17.45 10.47 -14.42
N LYS A 40 17.15 9.77 -13.30
CA LYS A 40 17.37 10.26 -11.94
C LYS A 40 18.70 9.73 -11.42
N ILE A 41 19.25 10.42 -10.42
CA ILE A 41 20.45 9.96 -9.69
C ILE A 41 20.01 9.55 -8.29
N ILE A 42 19.52 8.32 -8.16
CA ILE A 42 19.32 7.69 -6.85
C ILE A 42 20.60 6.90 -6.53
N LYS A 43 21.08 7.03 -5.29
CA LYS A 43 22.23 6.23 -4.83
C LYS A 43 21.90 4.73 -4.92
N THR A 44 22.72 3.98 -5.62
CA THR A 44 22.62 2.53 -5.73
C THR A 44 23.89 1.89 -5.21
N LEU A 45 23.82 0.62 -4.85
CA LEU A 45 25.00 -0.16 -4.63
C LEU A 45 25.71 -0.46 -5.98
N PRO A 46 27.03 -0.72 -5.97
CA PRO A 46 27.76 -1.07 -7.18
C PRO A 46 27.18 -2.31 -7.85
N TYR A 47 27.01 -2.25 -9.17
CA TYR A 47 26.64 -3.39 -10.00
C TYR A 47 27.39 -3.29 -11.34
N GLU A 48 27.63 -4.42 -11.98
CA GLU A 48 28.38 -4.45 -13.24
C GLU A 48 27.51 -4.00 -14.42
N ASP A 49 26.35 -4.66 -14.61
CA ASP A 49 25.41 -4.36 -15.70
C ASP A 49 24.00 -4.83 -15.36
N ILE A 50 23.01 -4.23 -15.99
CA ILE A 50 21.63 -4.65 -15.93
C ILE A 50 21.02 -4.59 -17.34
N LYS A 51 20.49 -5.73 -17.81
CA LYS A 51 19.93 -5.90 -19.16
C LYS A 51 18.42 -6.07 -19.10
N GLY A 52 17.73 -5.69 -20.17
CA GLY A 52 16.28 -5.88 -20.29
C GLY A 52 15.43 -4.75 -19.70
N ILE A 53 16.04 -3.67 -19.19
CA ILE A 53 15.29 -2.51 -18.64
C ILE A 53 14.44 -1.83 -19.71
N GLU A 54 14.84 -1.89 -20.97
CA GLU A 54 14.09 -1.35 -22.11
C GLU A 54 12.68 -1.95 -22.28
N ASN A 55 12.42 -3.08 -21.64
CA ASN A 55 11.10 -3.73 -21.61
C ASN A 55 10.22 -3.24 -20.46
N ILE A 56 10.72 -2.33 -19.61
CA ILE A 56 10.03 -1.76 -18.46
C ILE A 56 9.85 -0.27 -18.69
N ASP A 57 8.62 0.21 -18.65
CA ASP A 57 8.28 1.63 -18.80
C ASP A 57 8.16 2.36 -17.47
N LYS A 58 7.98 1.62 -16.38
CA LYS A 58 7.76 2.19 -15.04
C LYS A 58 8.22 1.24 -13.94
N VAL A 59 8.82 1.78 -12.90
CA VAL A 59 9.11 1.06 -11.65
C VAL A 59 8.42 1.72 -10.48
N ILE A 60 7.79 0.90 -9.63
CA ILE A 60 7.04 1.35 -8.44
C ILE A 60 7.50 0.53 -7.25
N ASN A 61 8.09 1.20 -6.29
CA ASN A 61 8.41 0.60 -4.99
C ASN A 61 7.29 0.92 -4.00
N ILE A 62 6.66 -0.12 -3.47
CA ILE A 62 5.57 -0.03 -2.48
C ILE A 62 6.14 -0.49 -1.15
N ASP A 63 6.74 0.44 -0.44
CA ASP A 63 7.37 0.23 0.86
C ASP A 63 6.41 0.53 2.03
N GLN A 64 6.85 0.23 3.25
CA GLN A 64 6.09 0.46 4.48
C GLN A 64 6.22 1.87 5.04
N SER A 65 6.85 2.81 4.31
CA SER A 65 6.97 4.20 4.74
C SER A 65 5.59 4.88 4.85
N PRO A 66 5.39 5.82 5.77
CA PRO A 66 4.12 6.50 5.96
C PRO A 66 3.62 7.20 4.68
N ILE A 67 2.30 7.22 4.45
CA ILE A 67 1.66 7.93 3.32
C ILE A 67 1.65 9.46 3.52
N GLY A 68 2.13 9.94 4.65
CA GLY A 68 2.29 11.35 4.99
C GLY A 68 2.77 11.52 6.41
N ARG A 69 3.29 12.72 6.72
CA ARG A 69 3.92 13.02 8.02
C ARG A 69 3.08 13.94 8.92
N THR A 70 1.89 14.30 8.49
CA THR A 70 1.01 15.24 9.21
C THR A 70 -0.36 14.61 9.49
N PRO A 71 -1.09 15.06 10.51
CA PRO A 71 -2.45 14.61 10.79
C PRO A 71 -3.46 14.85 9.66
N ARG A 72 -3.13 15.73 8.69
CA ARG A 72 -3.96 16.02 7.50
C ARG A 72 -3.84 14.96 6.42
N SER A 73 -2.74 14.21 6.40
CA SER A 73 -2.59 13.08 5.49
C SER A 73 -3.44 11.92 5.99
N ASN A 74 -4.26 11.35 5.11
CA ASN A 74 -5.14 10.22 5.42
C ASN A 74 -5.40 9.39 4.16
N PRO A 75 -5.98 8.18 4.28
CA PRO A 75 -6.30 7.32 3.13
C PRO A 75 -7.09 8.04 2.04
N ALA A 76 -8.17 8.77 2.42
CA ALA A 76 -9.02 9.44 1.44
C ALA A 76 -8.28 10.50 0.60
N THR A 77 -7.36 11.26 1.21
CA THR A 77 -6.55 12.24 0.48
C THR A 77 -5.49 11.57 -0.40
N TYR A 78 -4.86 10.52 0.11
CA TYR A 78 -3.76 9.84 -0.57
C TYR A 78 -4.20 9.12 -1.85
N VAL A 79 -5.32 8.40 -1.81
CA VAL A 79 -5.87 7.71 -3.00
C VAL A 79 -6.70 8.63 -3.90
N GLY A 80 -6.85 9.91 -3.53
CA GLY A 80 -7.66 10.87 -4.28
C GLY A 80 -9.17 10.64 -4.18
N LEU A 81 -9.62 9.94 -3.13
CA LEU A 81 -11.02 9.70 -2.81
C LEU A 81 -11.73 10.98 -2.31
N PHE A 82 -10.99 11.84 -1.61
CA PHE A 82 -11.57 13.01 -0.96
C PHE A 82 -12.03 14.10 -1.94
N THR A 83 -11.46 14.17 -3.13
CA THR A 83 -11.86 15.15 -4.16
C THR A 83 -13.30 14.92 -4.62
N PRO A 84 -13.70 13.74 -5.14
CA PRO A 84 -15.09 13.50 -5.52
C PRO A 84 -16.08 13.61 -4.35
N ILE A 85 -15.68 13.28 -3.12
CA ILE A 85 -16.53 13.49 -1.93
C ILE A 85 -16.80 14.98 -1.70
N ARG A 86 -15.78 15.84 -1.78
CA ARG A 86 -15.97 17.30 -1.64
C ARG A 86 -16.83 17.90 -2.75
N GLU A 87 -16.69 17.44 -3.98
CA GLU A 87 -17.53 17.83 -5.11
C GLU A 87 -18.97 17.39 -4.90
N TRP A 88 -19.19 16.18 -4.39
CA TRP A 88 -20.50 15.69 -4.02
C TRP A 88 -21.20 16.61 -3.00
N PHE A 89 -20.51 16.95 -1.90
CA PHE A 89 -21.04 17.84 -0.88
C PHE A 89 -21.34 19.25 -1.41
N ALA A 90 -20.47 19.80 -2.27
CA ALA A 90 -20.69 21.11 -2.88
C ALA A 90 -21.90 21.13 -3.83
N ASN A 91 -22.28 19.99 -4.37
CA ASN A 91 -23.44 19.86 -5.25
C ASN A 91 -24.78 19.65 -4.51
N LEU A 92 -24.77 19.46 -3.20
CA LEU A 92 -26.00 19.36 -2.42
C LEU A 92 -26.79 20.67 -2.46
N PRO A 93 -28.14 20.61 -2.47
CA PRO A 93 -28.99 21.81 -2.56
C PRO A 93 -28.64 22.86 -1.51
N GLU A 94 -28.51 22.47 -0.24
CA GLU A 94 -28.15 23.38 0.86
C GLU A 94 -26.80 24.05 0.68
N ALA A 95 -25.79 23.33 0.16
CA ALA A 95 -24.47 23.87 -0.13
C ALA A 95 -24.53 24.90 -1.27
N LYS A 96 -25.33 24.63 -2.32
CA LYS A 96 -25.54 25.55 -3.43
C LYS A 96 -26.24 26.83 -3.00
N VAL A 97 -27.28 26.76 -2.16
CA VAL A 97 -27.97 27.91 -1.61
C VAL A 97 -27.00 28.81 -0.82
N LYS A 98 -26.09 28.21 -0.07
CA LYS A 98 -25.05 28.95 0.69
C LYS A 98 -23.81 29.36 -0.15
N GLY A 99 -23.79 29.05 -1.44
CA GLY A 99 -22.66 29.35 -2.33
C GLY A 99 -21.39 28.58 -1.99
N PHE A 100 -21.49 27.41 -1.35
CA PHE A 100 -20.36 26.62 -0.91
C PHE A 100 -19.76 25.85 -2.09
N LYS A 101 -18.50 26.11 -2.39
CA LYS A 101 -17.70 25.43 -3.41
C LYS A 101 -16.95 24.22 -2.80
N PRO A 102 -16.37 23.30 -3.62
CA PRO A 102 -15.62 22.14 -3.11
C PRO A 102 -14.48 22.48 -2.12
N GLY A 103 -13.88 23.67 -2.25
CA GLY A 103 -12.87 24.18 -1.30
C GLY A 103 -13.39 24.36 0.12
N ARG A 104 -14.70 24.66 0.30
CA ARG A 104 -15.34 24.78 1.62
C ARG A 104 -15.26 23.48 2.42
N PHE A 105 -15.33 22.35 1.75
CA PHE A 105 -15.26 21.01 2.32
C PHE A 105 -13.84 20.45 2.42
N SER A 106 -12.81 21.29 2.20
CA SER A 106 -11.42 20.94 2.42
C SER A 106 -10.95 21.40 3.79
N PHE A 107 -10.41 20.49 4.58
CA PHE A 107 -9.74 20.84 5.84
C PHE A 107 -8.36 21.50 5.66
N ASN A 108 -7.83 21.54 4.43
CA ASN A 108 -6.54 22.17 4.11
C ASN A 108 -6.68 23.64 3.69
N VAL A 109 -7.90 24.11 3.40
CA VAL A 109 -8.16 25.45 2.86
C VAL A 109 -8.95 26.26 3.86
N LYS A 110 -8.64 27.58 3.99
CA LYS A 110 -9.41 28.52 4.82
C LYS A 110 -10.86 28.62 4.36
N GLY A 111 -11.73 28.98 5.30
CA GLY A 111 -13.16 29.22 5.05
C GLY A 111 -14.07 28.13 5.57
N GLY A 112 -13.77 26.83 5.35
CA GLY A 112 -14.58 25.73 5.87
C GLY A 112 -13.96 24.99 7.04
N ARG A 113 -12.66 25.05 7.20
CA ARG A 113 -11.92 24.38 8.28
C ARG A 113 -12.08 25.10 9.62
N CYS A 114 -11.81 24.39 10.70
CA CYS A 114 -11.62 24.98 12.01
C CYS A 114 -10.31 25.78 12.01
N GLU A 115 -10.37 27.09 12.23
CA GLU A 115 -9.16 27.93 12.21
C GLU A 115 -8.31 27.78 13.48
N SER A 116 -8.88 27.29 14.60
CA SER A 116 -8.13 27.04 15.84
C SER A 116 -7.10 25.90 15.72
N CYS A 117 -7.40 24.86 14.95
CA CYS A 117 -6.48 23.75 14.66
C CYS A 117 -6.09 23.68 13.18
N GLU A 118 -6.46 24.69 12.41
CA GLU A 118 -6.19 24.78 10.97
C GLU A 118 -6.60 23.55 10.15
N GLY A 119 -7.61 22.81 10.63
CA GLY A 119 -8.11 21.61 9.99
C GLY A 119 -7.43 20.30 10.41
N ASP A 120 -6.48 20.34 11.33
CA ASP A 120 -5.82 19.12 11.85
C ASP A 120 -6.77 18.28 12.72
N GLY A 121 -7.76 18.91 13.35
CA GLY A 121 -8.59 18.28 14.37
C GLY A 121 -7.89 18.09 15.71
N LEU A 122 -6.57 18.21 15.72
CA LEU A 122 -5.68 18.03 16.85
C LEU A 122 -4.85 19.29 17.07
N LYS A 123 -4.39 19.52 18.29
CA LYS A 123 -3.37 20.50 18.62
C LYS A 123 -2.11 19.77 19.05
N LYS A 124 -0.98 20.14 18.47
CA LYS A 124 0.34 19.65 18.87
C LYS A 124 0.80 20.43 20.08
N ILE A 125 1.11 19.74 21.15
CA ILE A 125 1.76 20.29 22.34
C ILE A 125 3.22 19.84 22.30
N GLU A 126 4.13 20.81 22.15
CA GLU A 126 5.55 20.52 22.15
C GLU A 126 6.05 20.38 23.60
N MET A 127 6.80 19.32 23.84
CA MET A 127 7.41 19.02 25.12
C MET A 127 8.92 19.06 24.96
N HIS A 128 9.61 19.95 25.71
CA HIS A 128 11.04 20.26 25.48
C HIS A 128 11.99 19.06 25.41
N PHE A 129 11.70 17.97 26.14
CA PHE A 129 12.56 16.77 26.18
C PHE A 129 11.85 15.47 25.80
N LEU A 130 10.57 15.54 25.41
CA LEU A 130 9.74 14.38 25.07
C LEU A 130 9.16 14.55 23.67
N ALA A 131 8.69 13.44 23.09
CA ALA A 131 7.94 13.50 21.84
C ALA A 131 6.69 14.37 21.99
N PRO A 132 6.32 15.17 20.98
CA PRO A 132 5.15 16.03 21.04
C PRO A 132 3.86 15.21 21.24
N VAL A 133 2.96 15.71 22.07
CA VAL A 133 1.65 15.10 22.33
C VAL A 133 0.59 15.78 21.47
N TYR A 134 -0.30 14.99 20.91
CA TYR A 134 -1.45 15.47 20.12
C TYR A 134 -2.73 15.35 20.93
N VAL A 135 -3.40 16.46 21.19
CA VAL A 135 -4.68 16.51 21.90
C VAL A 135 -5.79 16.97 20.98
N LYS A 136 -7.02 16.52 21.22
CA LYS A 136 -8.18 16.95 20.42
C LYS A 136 -8.37 18.47 20.52
N CYS A 137 -8.64 19.11 19.37
CA CYS A 137 -8.96 20.54 19.36
C CYS A 137 -10.28 20.79 20.09
N GLU A 138 -10.27 21.59 21.13
CA GLU A 138 -11.44 21.93 21.97
C GLU A 138 -12.53 22.66 21.18
N VAL A 139 -12.16 23.52 20.21
CA VAL A 139 -13.11 24.31 19.42
C VAL A 139 -13.94 23.43 18.48
N CYS A 140 -13.34 22.51 17.78
CA CYS A 140 -14.06 21.62 16.84
C CYS A 140 -14.25 20.20 17.37
N ASN A 141 -13.76 19.85 18.55
CA ASN A 141 -13.82 18.51 19.14
C ASN A 141 -13.30 17.42 18.19
N GLY A 142 -12.20 17.69 17.50
CA GLY A 142 -11.60 16.76 16.54
C GLY A 142 -12.24 16.76 15.14
N ARG A 143 -13.34 17.49 14.91
CA ARG A 143 -14.14 17.44 13.68
C ARG A 143 -13.53 18.21 12.49
N ARG A 144 -12.41 18.89 12.65
CA ARG A 144 -11.63 19.55 11.57
C ARG A 144 -12.32 20.77 10.91
N TYR A 145 -13.62 20.94 10.99
CA TYR A 145 -14.43 21.94 10.29
C TYR A 145 -15.12 22.90 11.24
N ASN A 146 -15.55 24.04 10.70
CA ASN A 146 -16.43 24.98 11.42
C ASN A 146 -17.89 24.49 11.39
N LYS A 147 -18.73 25.08 12.24
CA LYS A 147 -20.13 24.70 12.42
C LYS A 147 -20.96 24.83 11.13
N GLU A 148 -20.69 25.87 10.32
CA GLU A 148 -21.43 26.10 9.08
C GLU A 148 -21.15 25.01 8.04
N THR A 149 -19.89 24.56 7.89
CA THR A 149 -19.54 23.46 6.99
C THR A 149 -20.16 22.15 7.46
N LEU A 150 -20.18 21.91 8.78
CA LEU A 150 -20.78 20.72 9.39
C LEU A 150 -22.31 20.71 9.34
N SER A 151 -22.96 21.86 9.09
CA SER A 151 -24.43 21.89 8.93
C SER A 151 -24.89 21.26 7.61
N ILE A 152 -24.02 21.16 6.61
CA ILE A 152 -24.35 20.50 5.34
C ILE A 152 -24.30 18.99 5.53
N GLN A 153 -25.40 18.32 5.23
CA GLN A 153 -25.55 16.88 5.44
C GLN A 153 -26.07 16.18 4.17
N TYR A 154 -25.62 14.96 3.98
CA TYR A 154 -26.17 14.00 3.04
C TYR A 154 -26.53 12.72 3.81
N ASN A 155 -27.79 12.27 3.70
CA ASN A 155 -28.31 11.14 4.47
C ASN A 155 -27.98 11.24 5.98
N LYS A 156 -28.20 12.42 6.58
CA LYS A 156 -27.89 12.72 8.00
C LYS A 156 -26.41 12.65 8.39
N LYS A 157 -25.49 12.59 7.45
CA LYS A 157 -24.04 12.58 7.67
C LYS A 157 -23.40 13.85 7.10
N ASN A 158 -22.63 14.55 7.90
CA ASN A 158 -21.80 15.66 7.44
C ASN A 158 -20.42 15.17 6.95
N ILE A 159 -19.62 16.08 6.41
CA ILE A 159 -18.30 15.73 5.84
C ILE A 159 -17.33 15.08 6.86
N ASN A 160 -17.42 15.44 8.13
CA ASN A 160 -16.60 14.80 9.18
C ASN A 160 -17.10 13.39 9.49
N ASP A 161 -18.43 13.18 9.52
CA ASP A 161 -19.00 11.85 9.74
C ASP A 161 -18.55 10.90 8.62
N ILE A 162 -18.51 11.38 7.37
CA ILE A 162 -17.99 10.62 6.24
C ILE A 162 -16.51 10.24 6.45
N LEU A 163 -15.67 11.20 6.86
CA LEU A 163 -14.24 10.91 7.13
C LEU A 163 -14.04 9.92 8.28
N SER A 164 -15.00 9.81 9.18
CA SER A 164 -14.98 8.89 10.31
C SER A 164 -15.51 7.49 9.98
N MET A 165 -16.14 7.30 8.82
CA MET A 165 -16.59 5.98 8.37
C MET A 165 -15.41 5.06 8.10
N THR A 166 -15.61 3.77 8.34
CA THR A 166 -14.71 2.75 7.81
C THR A 166 -14.81 2.69 6.28
N VAL A 167 -13.85 2.05 5.63
CA VAL A 167 -13.91 1.83 4.17
C VAL A 167 -15.14 1.01 3.81
N ASP A 168 -15.49 -0.01 4.63
CA ASP A 168 -16.67 -0.85 4.41
C ASP A 168 -17.96 -0.04 4.50
N ASP A 169 -18.15 0.75 5.57
CA ASP A 169 -19.33 1.60 5.74
C ASP A 169 -19.44 2.66 4.63
N ALA A 170 -18.31 3.25 4.24
CA ALA A 170 -18.26 4.25 3.18
C ALA A 170 -18.57 3.64 1.80
N GLU A 171 -18.12 2.41 1.53
CA GLU A 171 -18.42 1.70 0.28
C GLU A 171 -19.94 1.51 0.12
N GLU A 172 -20.60 1.04 1.18
CA GLU A 172 -22.06 0.86 1.20
C GLU A 172 -22.78 2.20 1.07
N PHE A 173 -22.33 3.23 1.80
CA PHE A 173 -22.92 4.56 1.79
C PHE A 173 -22.86 5.23 0.40
N PHE A 174 -21.78 5.04 -0.34
CA PHE A 174 -21.55 5.63 -1.67
C PHE A 174 -21.78 4.67 -2.84
N ILE A 175 -22.56 3.62 -2.67
CA ILE A 175 -22.84 2.61 -3.70
C ILE A 175 -23.35 3.21 -5.01
N ASN A 176 -24.11 4.32 -4.92
CA ASN A 176 -24.67 5.03 -6.07
C ASN A 176 -23.74 6.12 -6.64
N ASN A 177 -22.50 6.23 -6.15
CA ASN A 177 -21.50 7.16 -6.68
C ASN A 177 -20.30 6.39 -7.24
N PRO A 178 -20.26 6.11 -8.57
CA PRO A 178 -19.23 5.26 -9.16
C PRO A 178 -17.79 5.75 -8.94
N GLN A 179 -17.58 7.08 -8.91
CA GLN A 179 -16.24 7.67 -8.72
C GLN A 179 -15.71 7.46 -7.30
N VAL A 180 -16.58 7.55 -6.30
CA VAL A 180 -16.23 7.31 -4.89
C VAL A 180 -16.15 5.80 -4.65
N TYR A 181 -17.17 5.06 -5.09
CA TYR A 181 -17.29 3.61 -4.91
C TYR A 181 -16.08 2.83 -5.45
N SER A 182 -15.62 3.14 -6.68
CA SER A 182 -14.50 2.43 -7.29
C SER A 182 -13.21 2.53 -6.47
N LYS A 183 -12.95 3.69 -5.85
CA LYS A 183 -11.77 3.92 -5.00
C LYS A 183 -11.90 3.24 -3.63
N LEU A 184 -13.10 3.23 -3.04
CA LEU A 184 -13.38 2.52 -1.80
C LEU A 184 -13.24 1.02 -2.01
N LYS A 185 -13.76 0.49 -3.12
CA LYS A 185 -13.59 -0.90 -3.49
C LYS A 185 -12.11 -1.30 -3.59
N THR A 186 -11.25 -0.50 -4.22
CA THR A 186 -9.81 -0.83 -4.26
C THR A 186 -9.14 -0.82 -2.89
N LEU A 187 -9.59 0.02 -1.95
CA LEU A 187 -9.11 -0.01 -0.56
C LEU A 187 -9.58 -1.28 0.17
N LYS A 188 -10.84 -1.66 -0.02
CA LYS A 188 -11.41 -2.89 0.55
C LYS A 188 -10.73 -4.14 0.00
N ASP A 189 -10.53 -4.18 -1.32
CA ASP A 189 -9.90 -5.31 -2.00
C ASP A 189 -8.47 -5.60 -1.46
N VAL A 190 -7.73 -4.58 -1.01
CA VAL A 190 -6.41 -4.76 -0.37
C VAL A 190 -6.50 -5.07 1.14
N GLY A 191 -7.67 -5.44 1.68
CA GLY A 191 -7.85 -5.80 3.09
C GLY A 191 -7.90 -4.60 4.04
N LEU A 192 -8.31 -3.42 3.60
CA LEU A 192 -8.41 -2.21 4.41
C LEU A 192 -9.86 -1.78 4.70
N GLY A 193 -10.81 -2.73 4.70
CA GLY A 193 -12.21 -2.47 4.99
C GLY A 193 -12.45 -1.81 6.35
N TYR A 194 -11.66 -2.18 7.34
CA TYR A 194 -11.80 -1.78 8.75
C TYR A 194 -11.25 -0.38 9.10
N ILE A 195 -10.34 0.19 8.30
CA ILE A 195 -9.75 1.51 8.60
C ILE A 195 -10.73 2.65 8.30
N SER A 196 -10.67 3.74 9.07
CA SER A 196 -11.43 4.94 8.74
C SER A 196 -10.79 5.68 7.57
N ILE A 197 -11.61 6.14 6.59
CA ILE A 197 -11.10 6.83 5.40
C ILE A 197 -10.37 8.15 5.73
N GLY A 198 -10.71 8.79 6.84
CA GLY A 198 -10.06 10.00 7.37
C GLY A 198 -9.02 9.73 8.45
N GLN A 199 -8.64 8.47 8.72
CA GLN A 199 -7.62 8.12 9.71
C GLN A 199 -6.29 8.80 9.42
N SER A 200 -5.68 9.41 10.44
CA SER A 200 -4.40 10.10 10.26
C SER A 200 -3.30 9.13 9.82
N ALA A 201 -2.51 9.54 8.83
CA ALA A 201 -1.36 8.77 8.36
C ALA A 201 -0.36 8.42 9.48
N THR A 202 -0.30 9.23 10.54
CA THR A 202 0.61 9.02 11.68
C THR A 202 0.16 7.90 12.63
N THR A 203 -1.07 7.40 12.47
CA THR A 203 -1.64 6.31 13.28
C THR A 203 -1.74 4.99 12.51
N LEU A 204 -1.37 5.00 11.23
CA LEU A 204 -1.36 3.81 10.39
C LEU A 204 -0.10 2.97 10.66
N SER A 205 -0.26 1.67 10.67
CA SER A 205 0.87 0.73 10.63
C SER A 205 1.60 0.79 9.28
N GLY A 206 2.84 0.30 9.22
CA GLY A 206 3.60 0.21 7.97
C GLY A 206 2.88 -0.61 6.90
N GLY A 207 2.28 -1.75 7.27
CA GLY A 207 1.51 -2.59 6.35
C GLY A 207 0.24 -1.90 5.83
N GLU A 208 -0.49 -1.15 6.67
CA GLU A 208 -1.65 -0.35 6.21
C GLU A 208 -1.22 0.74 5.22
N ALA A 209 -0.14 1.47 5.52
CA ALA A 209 0.41 2.48 4.63
C ALA A 209 0.80 1.90 3.27
N GLN A 210 1.43 0.72 3.27
CA GLN A 210 1.83 0.00 2.07
C GLN A 210 0.61 -0.40 1.23
N ARG A 211 -0.43 -0.97 1.84
CA ARG A 211 -1.66 -1.37 1.14
C ARG A 211 -2.44 -0.16 0.59
N ILE A 212 -2.43 0.99 1.29
CA ILE A 212 -2.99 2.23 0.74
C ILE A 212 -2.22 2.69 -0.51
N LYS A 213 -0.88 2.57 -0.52
CA LYS A 213 -0.08 2.84 -1.72
C LYS A 213 -0.45 1.90 -2.86
N LEU A 214 -0.59 0.61 -2.57
CA LEU A 214 -0.99 -0.41 -3.54
C LEU A 214 -2.38 -0.08 -4.15
N SER A 215 -3.38 0.23 -3.31
CA SER A 215 -4.73 0.57 -3.78
C SER A 215 -4.74 1.77 -4.72
N LYS A 216 -3.89 2.78 -4.47
CA LYS A 216 -3.72 3.92 -5.36
C LYS A 216 -3.17 3.52 -6.74
N GLU A 217 -2.20 2.62 -6.77
CA GLU A 217 -1.63 2.14 -8.04
C GLU A 217 -2.64 1.28 -8.83
N LEU A 218 -3.42 0.45 -8.14
CA LEU A 218 -4.51 -0.33 -8.74
C LEU A 218 -5.61 0.54 -9.38
N SER A 219 -5.84 1.73 -8.84
CA SER A 219 -6.82 2.68 -9.38
C SER A 219 -6.36 3.35 -10.68
N LYS A 220 -5.09 3.16 -11.11
CA LYS A 220 -4.54 3.73 -12.33
C LYS A 220 -4.70 2.78 -13.52
N ARG A 221 -4.67 3.34 -14.74
CA ARG A 221 -4.63 2.53 -15.96
C ARG A 221 -3.30 1.76 -16.02
N GLN A 222 -3.40 0.45 -16.25
CA GLN A 222 -2.23 -0.42 -16.38
C GLN A 222 -1.63 -0.34 -17.77
N THR A 223 -0.29 -0.31 -17.87
CA THR A 223 0.45 -0.29 -19.15
C THR A 223 0.93 -1.69 -19.57
N GLY A 224 0.99 -2.63 -18.62
CA GLY A 224 1.49 -3.99 -18.86
C GLY A 224 3.02 -4.11 -18.89
N LYS A 225 3.76 -3.03 -18.60
CA LYS A 225 5.24 -3.00 -18.55
C LYS A 225 5.77 -2.38 -17.26
N THR A 226 4.96 -2.40 -16.19
CA THR A 226 5.35 -1.85 -14.90
C THR A 226 6.02 -2.93 -14.05
N LEU A 227 7.16 -2.58 -13.44
CA LEU A 227 7.81 -3.36 -12.41
C LEU A 227 7.31 -2.89 -11.04
N TYR A 228 6.56 -3.73 -10.33
CA TYR A 228 6.15 -3.51 -8.95
C TYR A 228 7.10 -4.22 -8.00
N ILE A 229 7.55 -3.53 -6.99
CA ILE A 229 8.38 -4.06 -5.90
C ILE A 229 7.64 -3.85 -4.59
N LEU A 230 7.43 -4.92 -3.83
CA LEU A 230 6.77 -4.92 -2.53
C LEU A 230 7.67 -5.59 -1.49
N ASP A 231 7.76 -5.01 -0.31
CA ASP A 231 8.55 -5.53 0.80
C ASP A 231 7.61 -5.97 1.92
N GLU A 232 7.59 -7.28 2.20
CA GLU A 232 6.75 -7.95 3.21
C GLU A 232 5.28 -7.49 3.24
N PRO A 233 4.54 -7.55 2.11
CA PRO A 233 3.18 -7.00 2.04
C PRO A 233 2.15 -7.78 2.86
N THR A 234 2.46 -9.00 3.32
CA THR A 234 1.55 -9.81 4.14
C THR A 234 1.66 -9.51 5.64
N THR A 235 2.60 -8.66 6.05
CA THR A 235 2.81 -8.34 7.47
C THR A 235 1.55 -7.77 8.11
N GLY A 236 1.10 -8.44 9.20
CA GLY A 236 -0.08 -8.03 9.97
C GLY A 236 -1.43 -8.33 9.29
N LEU A 237 -1.47 -9.16 8.26
CA LEU A 237 -2.69 -9.62 7.61
C LEU A 237 -3.22 -10.92 8.21
N HIS A 238 -4.56 -11.02 8.25
CA HIS A 238 -5.25 -12.28 8.45
C HIS A 238 -5.20 -13.12 7.15
N PHE A 239 -5.36 -14.45 7.28
CA PHE A 239 -5.28 -15.38 6.14
C PHE A 239 -6.20 -15.02 4.96
N ASP A 240 -7.45 -14.60 5.24
CA ASP A 240 -8.40 -14.19 4.21
C ASP A 240 -7.93 -12.94 3.44
N ASP A 241 -7.26 -12.02 4.12
CA ASP A 241 -6.74 -10.80 3.50
C ASP A 241 -5.48 -11.09 2.67
N ILE A 242 -4.67 -12.08 3.08
CA ILE A 242 -3.53 -12.56 2.28
C ILE A 242 -4.05 -13.13 0.95
N LYS A 243 -5.12 -13.91 0.97
CA LYS A 243 -5.74 -14.47 -0.25
C LYS A 243 -6.17 -13.36 -1.19
N LYS A 244 -6.90 -12.35 -0.69
CA LYS A 244 -7.33 -11.19 -1.50
C LYS A 244 -6.14 -10.42 -2.08
N LEU A 245 -5.09 -10.21 -1.27
CA LEU A 245 -3.87 -9.55 -1.71
C LEU A 245 -3.20 -10.34 -2.85
N LEU A 246 -3.09 -11.67 -2.72
CA LEU A 246 -2.52 -12.53 -3.77
C LEU A 246 -3.33 -12.47 -5.07
N GLU A 247 -4.67 -12.52 -5.00
CA GLU A 247 -5.55 -12.35 -6.16
C GLU A 247 -5.26 -11.04 -6.91
N ILE A 248 -5.03 -9.94 -6.17
CA ILE A 248 -4.68 -8.63 -6.73
C ILE A 248 -3.30 -8.65 -7.38
N LEU A 249 -2.28 -9.22 -6.72
CA LEU A 249 -0.93 -9.29 -7.25
C LEU A 249 -0.90 -10.14 -8.54
N HIS A 250 -1.58 -11.27 -8.55
CA HIS A 250 -1.75 -12.08 -9.77
C HIS A 250 -2.51 -11.35 -10.88
N LYS A 251 -3.51 -10.54 -10.53
CA LYS A 251 -4.21 -9.68 -11.49
C LYS A 251 -3.29 -8.63 -12.10
N LEU A 252 -2.36 -8.04 -11.35
CA LEU A 252 -1.34 -7.14 -11.91
C LEU A 252 -0.45 -7.87 -12.92
N VAL A 253 -0.04 -9.10 -12.61
CA VAL A 253 0.76 -9.94 -13.53
C VAL A 253 -0.04 -10.31 -14.80
N SER A 254 -1.32 -10.64 -14.68
CA SER A 254 -2.17 -10.96 -15.82
C SER A 254 -2.34 -9.81 -16.81
N TYR A 255 -2.13 -8.57 -16.37
CA TYR A 255 -2.05 -7.38 -17.23
C TYR A 255 -0.67 -7.19 -17.91
N GLY A 256 0.26 -8.13 -17.74
CA GLY A 256 1.61 -8.08 -18.33
C GLY A 256 2.66 -7.44 -17.43
N ASN A 257 2.30 -6.95 -16.22
CA ASN A 257 3.26 -6.35 -15.32
C ASN A 257 4.15 -7.41 -14.66
N THR A 258 5.31 -6.99 -14.17
CA THR A 258 6.19 -7.81 -13.33
C THR A 258 6.00 -7.42 -11.88
N VAL A 259 5.79 -8.38 -11.00
CA VAL A 259 5.63 -8.18 -9.56
C VAL A 259 6.73 -8.91 -8.81
N ILE A 260 7.56 -8.18 -8.09
CA ILE A 260 8.59 -8.73 -7.20
C ILE A 260 8.15 -8.49 -5.77
N VAL A 261 8.14 -9.55 -4.96
CA VAL A 261 7.75 -9.50 -3.55
C VAL A 261 8.88 -10.09 -2.71
N ILE A 262 9.36 -9.33 -1.73
CA ILE A 262 10.24 -9.88 -0.68
C ILE A 262 9.32 -10.47 0.38
N GLU A 263 9.37 -11.79 0.59
CA GLU A 263 8.44 -12.46 1.49
C GLU A 263 8.99 -13.73 2.12
N HIS A 264 8.39 -14.07 3.28
CA HIS A 264 8.62 -15.30 4.02
C HIS A 264 7.37 -16.16 4.17
N ASN A 265 6.21 -15.61 3.80
CA ASN A 265 4.92 -16.30 3.88
C ASN A 265 4.84 -17.41 2.84
N LEU A 266 4.50 -18.64 3.29
CA LEU A 266 4.45 -19.81 2.43
C LEU A 266 3.31 -19.78 1.40
N ASP A 267 2.20 -19.09 1.69
CA ASP A 267 1.12 -18.88 0.71
C ASP A 267 1.63 -18.09 -0.50
N VAL A 268 2.39 -17.02 -0.23
CA VAL A 268 2.99 -16.18 -1.25
C VAL A 268 4.02 -16.96 -2.07
N ILE A 269 4.93 -17.67 -1.38
CA ILE A 269 5.99 -18.46 -2.02
C ILE A 269 5.37 -19.56 -2.90
N ASN A 270 4.33 -20.25 -2.39
CA ASN A 270 3.66 -21.33 -3.08
C ASN A 270 2.96 -20.91 -4.38
N THR A 271 2.42 -19.69 -4.41
CA THR A 271 1.69 -19.16 -5.57
C THR A 271 2.56 -18.40 -6.57
N SER A 272 3.86 -18.30 -6.32
CA SER A 272 4.82 -17.60 -7.20
C SER A 272 5.05 -18.32 -8.52
N ASP A 273 5.28 -17.57 -9.58
CA ASP A 273 5.78 -18.10 -10.85
C ASP A 273 7.28 -18.42 -10.80
N TRP A 274 8.02 -17.63 -10.00
CA TRP A 274 9.47 -17.69 -9.89
C TRP A 274 9.93 -17.34 -8.48
N ILE A 275 10.91 -18.06 -7.97
CA ILE A 275 11.50 -17.85 -6.66
C ILE A 275 12.99 -17.58 -6.80
N ILE A 276 13.49 -16.62 -6.04
CA ILE A 276 14.91 -16.38 -5.83
C ILE A 276 15.15 -16.48 -4.33
N ASP A 277 15.89 -17.51 -3.92
CA ASP A 277 16.19 -17.79 -2.52
C ASP A 277 17.62 -17.41 -2.20
N LEU A 278 17.81 -16.53 -1.21
CA LEU A 278 19.11 -15.97 -0.81
C LEU A 278 19.57 -16.53 0.54
N GLY A 279 20.87 -16.80 0.64
CA GLY A 279 21.47 -17.32 1.86
C GLY A 279 22.97 -17.52 1.73
N PRO A 280 23.54 -18.55 2.43
CA PRO A 280 22.86 -19.51 3.35
C PRO A 280 22.50 -18.91 4.70
N GLU A 281 23.20 -17.88 5.15
CA GLU A 281 23.05 -17.20 6.44
C GLU A 281 22.86 -15.69 6.23
N GLY A 282 22.72 -14.95 7.32
CA GLY A 282 22.74 -13.48 7.30
C GLY A 282 24.17 -12.91 7.40
N GLY A 283 24.28 -11.58 7.12
CA GLY A 283 25.55 -10.86 7.24
C GLY A 283 26.58 -11.28 6.20
N GLU A 284 27.86 -11.40 6.61
CA GLU A 284 28.99 -11.68 5.70
C GLU A 284 28.89 -13.03 4.97
N LYS A 285 28.17 -13.99 5.52
CA LYS A 285 27.95 -15.30 4.91
C LYS A 285 26.68 -15.35 4.03
N GLY A 286 25.97 -14.24 3.93
CA GLY A 286 24.81 -14.06 3.05
C GLY A 286 25.20 -13.67 1.63
N GLY A 287 24.23 -13.14 0.88
CA GLY A 287 24.44 -12.56 -0.45
C GLY A 287 24.62 -13.55 -1.58
N ASN A 288 24.39 -14.85 -1.35
CA ASN A 288 24.47 -15.87 -2.40
C ASN A 288 23.07 -16.33 -2.82
N ILE A 289 22.91 -16.65 -4.12
CA ILE A 289 21.69 -17.28 -4.63
C ILE A 289 21.79 -18.77 -4.31
N LEU A 290 20.89 -19.28 -3.47
CA LEU A 290 20.80 -20.70 -3.15
C LEU A 290 19.89 -21.45 -4.14
N PHE A 291 18.90 -20.73 -4.69
CA PHE A 291 17.98 -21.27 -5.67
C PHE A 291 17.40 -20.15 -6.54
N GLU A 292 17.19 -20.45 -7.81
CA GLU A 292 16.50 -19.63 -8.78
C GLU A 292 15.65 -20.54 -9.68
N GLY A 293 14.31 -20.39 -9.67
CA GLY A 293 13.44 -21.27 -10.45
C GLY A 293 12.00 -21.28 -9.99
N LYS A 294 11.24 -22.28 -10.43
CA LYS A 294 9.84 -22.46 -10.08
C LYS A 294 9.67 -23.10 -8.69
N PRO A 295 8.56 -22.86 -7.97
CA PRO A 295 8.27 -23.50 -6.68
C PRO A 295 8.39 -25.04 -6.73
N GLN A 296 7.89 -25.66 -7.81
CA GLN A 296 7.92 -27.11 -8.01
C GLN A 296 9.34 -27.69 -8.11
N ASP A 297 10.32 -26.89 -8.49
CA ASP A 297 11.72 -27.32 -8.55
C ASP A 297 12.41 -27.07 -7.22
N LEU A 298 12.02 -26.00 -6.48
CA LEU A 298 12.54 -25.71 -5.15
C LEU A 298 12.24 -26.84 -4.16
N ILE A 299 11.02 -27.40 -4.17
CA ILE A 299 10.64 -28.51 -3.28
C ILE A 299 11.44 -29.81 -3.50
N LYS A 300 12.07 -29.97 -4.67
CA LYS A 300 12.96 -31.12 -4.95
C LYS A 300 14.35 -30.96 -4.34
N ASN A 301 14.72 -29.74 -3.97
CA ASN A 301 16.04 -29.45 -3.38
C ASN A 301 16.04 -29.75 -1.88
N LYS A 302 16.56 -30.92 -1.52
CA LYS A 302 16.61 -31.42 -0.14
C LYS A 302 17.53 -30.62 0.79
N ASN A 303 18.42 -29.81 0.25
CA ASN A 303 19.41 -29.03 1.01
C ASN A 303 18.96 -27.57 1.20
N ASN A 304 17.83 -27.16 0.61
CA ASN A 304 17.30 -25.82 0.72
C ASN A 304 16.23 -25.74 1.79
N GLN A 305 16.40 -24.89 2.79
CA GLN A 305 15.47 -24.76 3.92
C GLN A 305 14.08 -24.32 3.46
N THR A 306 13.99 -23.29 2.62
CA THR A 306 12.71 -22.81 2.07
C THR A 306 12.00 -23.92 1.32
N GLY A 307 12.71 -24.72 0.52
CA GLY A 307 12.15 -25.86 -0.21
C GLY A 307 11.61 -26.96 0.72
N ILE A 308 12.28 -27.25 1.82
CA ILE A 308 11.84 -28.24 2.81
C ILE A 308 10.53 -27.77 3.47
N TYR A 309 10.45 -26.50 3.91
CA TYR A 309 9.24 -25.96 4.52
C TYR A 309 8.09 -25.85 3.53
N LEU A 310 8.35 -25.43 2.30
CA LEU A 310 7.34 -25.33 1.24
C LEU A 310 6.75 -26.71 0.91
N LYS A 311 7.57 -27.76 0.88
CA LYS A 311 7.10 -29.12 0.65
C LYS A 311 6.15 -29.57 1.76
N LYS A 312 6.52 -29.40 3.04
CA LYS A 312 5.67 -29.73 4.19
C LYS A 312 4.36 -28.96 4.16
N TYR A 313 4.42 -27.70 3.76
CA TYR A 313 3.23 -26.85 3.61
C TYR A 313 2.27 -27.38 2.55
N GLN A 314 2.77 -27.75 1.36
CA GLN A 314 1.94 -28.34 0.29
C GLN A 314 1.33 -29.69 0.73
N GLU A 315 2.07 -30.52 1.44
CA GLU A 315 1.57 -31.79 1.99
C GLU A 315 0.42 -31.55 3.00
N SER A 316 0.53 -30.53 3.85
CA SER A 316 -0.53 -30.17 4.81
C SER A 316 -1.81 -29.66 4.12
N LEU A 317 -1.66 -28.85 3.05
CA LEU A 317 -2.79 -28.39 2.26
C LEU A 317 -3.52 -29.56 1.57
N ALA A 318 -2.78 -30.50 1.00
CA ALA A 318 -3.37 -31.68 0.35
C ALA A 318 -4.19 -32.53 1.33
N LEU A 319 -3.74 -32.67 2.58
CA LEU A 319 -4.49 -33.38 3.63
C LEU A 319 -5.76 -32.64 4.04
N SER A 320 -5.74 -31.31 4.11
CA SER A 320 -6.91 -30.49 4.50
C SER A 320 -7.99 -30.44 3.39
N THR A 321 -7.64 -30.67 2.14
CA THR A 321 -8.60 -30.73 1.03
C THR A 321 -9.19 -32.11 0.80
N ALA A 322 -8.62 -33.16 1.41
CA ALA A 322 -9.08 -34.54 1.33
C ALA A 322 -10.00 -34.96 2.49
N SER A 323 -10.13 -34.11 3.49
CA SER A 323 -11.07 -34.25 4.65
C SER A 323 -12.33 -33.40 4.42
#